data_be4662104181f58647fdd45998365c4c
#
_entry.id   be4662104181f58647fdd45998365c4c
#
_cell.length_a   1.000
_cell.length_b   1.000
_cell.length_c   1.000
_cell.angle_alpha   90.00
_cell.angle_beta   90.00
_cell.angle_gamma   90.00
#
_symmetry.space_group_name_H-M   'P 1'
#
loop_
_entity.id
_entity.type
_entity.pdbx_description
1 polymer ?
#
loop_
_entity_poly.entity_id
_entity_poly.type
_entity_poly.pdbx_seq_one_letter_code
_entity_poly.pdbx_strand_id
1 'polypeptide(L)'
;MTETLRSSRKAGDLRRRQSRHSRKTVIPNSKPAGRRSQRRSAAPSAPYVPPVMVRSSMAAHAPVARKRGKTRRRYDVALGVPGAEMRLPALPQVHVGWRLISLVMVALLGAALYHLWNSPKYQVDNVKVSGLQRISSDQVNTDLQVAGQPVFSLNPGAMREQLLKDFPEFKSVAVSVGWPNKVTVTVSERLPVLTWQQDGKSLFVDADGIAFAPRAGEKPLGPVIQASSAPPVLLTGQQPAQTNLQDQLAAITQGSTGGQAAQAGASQPAALRPWLTPQMVTGILTLAKQAPKGTSIVYDRQHGLGWKDAGGWNDYFGDGQDMAMKLNVYKAIVQQLKSEDITPDFISVEYVHAPYYHTQQ
;
A
#
# COMPACT_ATOMS: atom_id res chain seq x y z
N MET A 1 -53.30 15.43 -38.56
CA MET A 1 -53.44 16.34 -37.42
C MET A 1 -52.10 16.27 -36.71
N THR A 2 -51.07 17.06 -37.15
CA THR A 2 -50.76 18.43 -36.70
C THR A 2 -50.49 18.40 -35.19
N GLU A 3 -49.25 18.60 -34.69
CA GLU A 3 -48.38 19.76 -34.64
C GLU A 3 -46.96 19.29 -34.22
N THR A 4 -45.93 19.44 -34.97
CA THR A 4 -45.06 20.59 -35.27
C THR A 4 -44.37 21.24 -34.06
N LEU A 5 -43.02 21.08 -34.05
CA LEU A 5 -42.01 22.14 -33.97
C LEU A 5 -42.04 23.12 -32.79
N ARG A 6 -40.95 23.06 -32.04
CA ARG A 6 -40.13 24.24 -31.59
C ARG A 6 -39.13 23.73 -30.54
N SER A 7 -37.93 24.03 -30.50
CA SER A 7 -36.98 24.91 -31.18
C SER A 7 -35.66 24.76 -30.48
N SER A 8 -34.67 24.46 -31.14
CA SER A 8 -33.39 25.16 -31.35
C SER A 8 -33.12 26.39 -30.48
N ARG A 9 -31.83 26.52 -30.13
CA ARG A 9 -31.11 27.68 -29.62
C ARG A 9 -30.97 27.77 -28.09
N LYS A 10 -29.89 27.21 -27.60
CA LYS A 10 -28.93 27.91 -26.73
C LYS A 10 -27.58 27.19 -26.76
N ALA A 11 -26.95 27.26 -27.90
CA ALA A 11 -25.49 27.17 -28.00
C ALA A 11 -24.98 28.61 -28.06
N GLY A 12 -24.11 28.98 -27.13
CA GLY A 12 -23.44 30.28 -27.15
C GLY A 12 -23.51 30.96 -25.79
N ASP A 13 -22.61 30.66 -24.90
CA ASP A 13 -21.94 31.59 -23.99
C ASP A 13 -21.23 30.90 -22.83
N LEU A 14 -20.15 30.16 -23.11
CA LEU A 14 -19.18 29.70 -22.08
C LEU A 14 -17.76 29.72 -22.63
N ARG A 15 -17.44 30.75 -23.42
CA ARG A 15 -16.06 31.09 -23.74
C ARG A 15 -15.79 32.52 -23.31
N ARG A 16 -15.56 32.71 -21.98
CA ARG A 16 -14.84 33.87 -21.44
C ARG A 16 -14.83 33.87 -19.92
N ARG A 17 -14.08 32.96 -19.33
CA ARG A 17 -13.53 33.13 -17.97
C ARG A 17 -12.38 32.16 -17.75
N GLN A 18 -11.37 32.22 -18.57
CA GLN A 18 -10.05 31.72 -18.25
C GLN A 18 -9.06 32.84 -18.52
N SER A 19 -8.73 33.55 -17.50
CA SER A 19 -7.44 34.23 -17.34
C SER A 19 -7.52 35.06 -16.05
N ARG A 20 -6.93 34.56 -15.03
CA ARG A 20 -6.29 35.27 -13.90
C ARG A 20 -6.20 34.35 -12.72
N HIS A 21 -5.25 33.42 -12.75
CA HIS A 21 -4.65 32.94 -11.52
C HIS A 21 -3.14 33.04 -11.67
N SER A 22 -2.66 33.95 -10.90
CA SER A 22 -1.30 34.36 -10.62
C SER A 22 -0.32 33.19 -10.56
N ARG A 23 0.72 33.27 -11.36
CA ARG A 23 1.98 32.57 -11.17
C ARG A 23 2.58 32.98 -9.83
N LYS A 24 2.55 32.10 -8.85
CA LYS A 24 3.50 32.17 -7.73
C LYS A 24 4.83 31.63 -8.23
N THR A 25 5.73 32.54 -8.52
CA THR A 25 7.14 32.28 -8.75
C THR A 25 7.76 31.70 -7.46
N VAL A 26 8.21 30.49 -7.55
CA VAL A 26 9.09 29.85 -6.59
C VAL A 26 10.47 30.46 -6.76
N ILE A 27 10.97 31.18 -5.76
CA ILE A 27 12.32 31.71 -5.71
C ILE A 27 13.22 30.57 -5.22
N PRO A 28 14.21 30.13 -5.99
CA PRO A 28 15.23 29.22 -5.47
C PRO A 28 16.23 30.00 -4.61
N ASN A 29 16.43 29.51 -3.40
CA ASN A 29 17.36 29.99 -2.41
C ASN A 29 18.80 29.71 -2.88
N SER A 30 19.47 30.71 -3.48
CA SER A 30 20.88 30.66 -3.85
C SER A 30 21.72 31.27 -2.73
N LYS A 31 22.61 30.45 -2.18
CA LYS A 31 23.68 30.86 -1.28
C LYS A 31 24.57 31.95 -1.91
N PRO A 32 24.95 32.99 -1.21
CA PRO A 32 25.96 33.90 -1.71
C PRO A 32 27.36 33.35 -1.38
N ALA A 33 28.07 32.94 -2.38
CA ALA A 33 29.54 32.91 -2.36
C ALA A 33 30.05 34.22 -2.94
N GLY A 34 30.99 34.84 -2.29
CA GLY A 34 31.67 35.96 -2.91
C GLY A 34 32.12 37.01 -1.91
N ARG A 35 33.18 36.71 -1.16
CA ARG A 35 34.00 37.70 -0.49
C ARG A 35 34.64 38.63 -1.52
N ARG A 36 34.04 39.79 -1.73
CA ARG A 36 34.67 40.85 -2.55
C ARG A 36 35.60 41.67 -1.67
N SER A 37 36.90 41.50 -1.89
CA SER A 37 37.95 42.34 -1.31
C SER A 37 37.72 43.80 -1.71
N GLN A 38 37.37 44.63 -0.76
CA GLN A 38 37.43 46.08 -0.94
C GLN A 38 38.90 46.53 -0.95
N ARG A 39 39.37 46.98 -2.10
CA ARG A 39 40.58 47.80 -2.23
C ARG A 39 40.39 49.05 -1.36
N ARG A 40 41.13 49.12 -0.28
CA ARG A 40 41.34 50.38 0.44
C ARG A 40 42.19 51.28 -0.46
N SER A 41 41.62 52.36 -0.91
CA SER A 41 42.32 53.52 -1.44
C SER A 41 43.21 54.11 -0.36
N ALA A 42 44.49 54.34 -0.70
CA ALA A 42 45.46 54.95 0.15
C ALA A 42 45.04 56.36 0.52
N ALA A 43 45.01 56.68 1.80
CA ALA A 43 44.97 58.03 2.33
C ALA A 43 46.37 58.60 2.36
N PRO A 44 46.53 59.91 2.15
CA PRO A 44 47.84 60.53 2.08
C PRO A 44 48.54 60.51 3.45
N SER A 45 49.86 60.29 3.41
CA SER A 45 50.75 60.21 4.55
C SER A 45 50.78 61.54 5.30
N ALA A 46 50.43 61.52 6.58
CA ALA A 46 50.71 62.62 7.53
C ALA A 46 52.15 62.66 7.88
N PRO A 47 52.71 63.85 8.15
CA PRO A 47 54.11 63.96 8.44
C PRO A 47 54.52 63.31 9.77
N TYR A 48 55.66 62.63 9.74
CA TYR A 48 56.29 61.96 10.88
C TYR A 48 56.67 62.98 11.96
N VAL A 49 56.04 62.82 13.18
CA VAL A 49 56.44 63.53 14.38
C VAL A 49 57.14 62.48 15.27
N PRO A 50 58.40 62.74 15.70
CA PRO A 50 59.17 61.83 16.53
C PRO A 50 58.56 61.74 17.95
N PRO A 51 58.52 60.55 18.58
CA PRO A 51 57.94 60.40 19.89
C PRO A 51 58.76 61.13 20.96
N VAL A 52 58.09 62.05 21.63
CA VAL A 52 58.66 62.70 22.82
C VAL A 52 58.55 61.69 23.97
N MET A 53 59.70 61.33 24.53
CA MET A 53 59.82 60.55 25.75
C MET A 53 59.24 61.37 26.92
N VAL A 54 58.04 61.17 27.29
CA VAL A 54 57.48 61.68 28.57
C VAL A 54 57.80 60.68 29.66
N ARG A 55 58.63 61.13 30.60
CA ARG A 55 59.03 60.37 31.79
C ARG A 55 57.76 59.98 32.58
N SER A 56 57.53 58.66 32.73
CA SER A 56 56.39 58.06 33.40
C SER A 56 56.23 58.60 34.81
N SER A 57 55.18 59.37 35.01
CA SER A 57 54.58 59.52 36.33
C SER A 57 53.84 58.19 36.73
N MET A 58 54.15 57.74 37.93
CA MET A 58 53.53 56.53 38.52
C MET A 58 52.04 56.58 38.38
N ALA A 59 51.46 55.76 37.47
CA ALA A 59 50.06 55.49 37.42
C ALA A 59 49.70 54.65 38.67
N ALA A 60 48.98 55.26 39.57
CA ALA A 60 48.41 54.58 40.72
C ALA A 60 47.58 53.40 40.22
N HIS A 61 47.96 52.22 40.63
CA HIS A 61 47.20 51.01 40.37
C HIS A 61 45.80 51.17 40.98
N ALA A 62 44.78 51.33 40.16
CA ALA A 62 43.39 51.23 40.61
C ALA A 62 43.18 49.82 41.23
N PRO A 63 42.61 49.73 42.40
CA PRO A 63 42.40 48.44 43.05
C PRO A 63 41.44 47.62 42.21
N VAL A 64 41.92 46.49 41.68
CA VAL A 64 41.07 45.49 41.05
C VAL A 64 40.01 45.12 42.03
N ALA A 65 38.76 45.44 41.72
CA ALA A 65 37.63 45.08 42.51
C ALA A 65 37.59 43.54 42.60
N ARG A 66 38.13 42.98 43.67
CA ARG A 66 37.94 41.56 44.02
C ARG A 66 36.47 41.30 44.13
N LYS A 67 35.90 40.49 43.19
CA LYS A 67 34.55 39.94 43.31
C LYS A 67 34.42 39.34 44.70
N ARG A 68 33.67 40.00 45.57
CA ARG A 68 33.32 39.49 46.89
C ARG A 68 32.72 38.09 46.69
N GLY A 69 33.48 37.08 47.07
CA GLY A 69 32.96 35.71 47.17
C GLY A 69 31.75 35.75 48.06
N LYS A 70 30.63 35.19 47.62
CA LYS A 70 29.41 35.03 48.43
C LYS A 70 29.81 34.38 49.75
N THR A 71 29.83 35.14 50.83
CA THR A 71 30.09 34.64 52.19
C THR A 71 29.01 33.62 52.49
N ARG A 72 29.41 32.37 52.63
CA ARG A 72 28.51 31.33 53.13
C ARG A 72 28.02 31.77 54.53
N ARG A 73 26.71 31.99 54.68
CA ARG A 73 26.12 32.29 56.01
C ARG A 73 26.42 31.07 56.91
N ARG A 74 27.19 31.31 57.94
CA ARG A 74 27.42 30.32 59.01
C ARG A 74 26.41 30.62 60.10
N TYR A 75 25.78 29.62 60.59
CA TYR A 75 24.90 29.75 61.76
C TYR A 75 25.67 29.27 62.98
N ASP A 76 26.04 30.20 63.81
CA ASP A 76 26.69 29.90 65.10
C ASP A 76 25.58 29.73 66.14
N VAL A 77 25.44 28.51 66.66
CA VAL A 77 24.46 28.21 67.75
C VAL A 77 25.24 28.20 69.05
N ALA A 78 25.00 29.17 69.89
CA ALA A 78 25.55 29.22 71.23
C ALA A 78 24.84 28.18 72.12
N LEU A 79 25.54 27.13 72.50
CA LEU A 79 25.12 26.19 73.55
C LEU A 79 25.46 26.80 74.88
N GLY A 80 24.47 27.10 75.72
CA GLY A 80 24.54 27.80 77.00
C GLY A 80 25.62 27.38 78.00
N VAL A 81 26.73 26.86 77.56
CA VAL A 81 27.93 26.51 78.35
C VAL A 81 29.08 27.42 77.87
N PRO A 82 29.75 28.19 78.71
CA PRO A 82 30.79 29.09 78.34
C PRO A 82 32.00 28.29 77.70
N GLY A 83 32.31 28.58 76.47
CA GLY A 83 33.42 27.98 75.71
C GLY A 83 33.13 26.83 74.72
N ALA A 84 31.87 26.41 74.61
CA ALA A 84 31.48 25.38 73.67
C ALA A 84 30.73 25.97 72.48
N GLU A 85 31.45 26.32 71.41
CA GLU A 85 30.86 26.68 70.09
C GLU A 85 30.90 25.49 69.18
N MET A 86 29.73 24.92 68.87
CA MET A 86 29.63 23.86 67.85
C MET A 86 29.34 24.48 66.50
N ARG A 87 30.30 24.40 65.59
CA ARG A 87 30.15 24.86 64.21
C ARG A 87 29.41 23.80 63.43
N LEU A 88 28.11 23.99 63.21
CA LEU A 88 27.34 23.16 62.33
C LEU A 88 27.72 23.44 60.87
N PRO A 89 27.99 22.40 60.06
CA PRO A 89 28.19 22.60 58.66
C PRO A 89 26.95 23.22 58.02
N ALA A 90 27.12 24.27 57.23
CA ALA A 90 26.02 24.89 56.52
C ALA A 90 25.36 23.84 55.62
N LEU A 91 24.11 23.49 55.90
CA LEU A 91 23.31 22.63 55.04
C LEU A 91 23.30 23.23 53.62
N PRO A 92 23.54 22.43 52.59
CA PRO A 92 23.48 22.91 51.23
C PRO A 92 22.07 23.47 50.96
N GLN A 93 21.96 24.77 50.75
CA GLN A 93 20.70 25.36 50.30
C GLN A 93 20.45 24.87 48.88
N VAL A 94 19.59 23.84 48.76
CA VAL A 94 19.08 23.39 47.49
C VAL A 94 18.25 24.54 46.93
N HIS A 95 18.79 25.27 45.96
CA HIS A 95 18.00 26.26 45.22
C HIS A 95 16.99 25.47 44.42
N VAL A 96 15.75 25.44 44.95
CA VAL A 96 14.56 24.92 44.23
C VAL A 96 14.32 25.87 43.06
N GLY A 97 15.19 25.79 42.09
CA GLY A 97 15.13 26.60 40.90
C GLY A 97 14.30 25.90 39.84
N TRP A 98 14.10 26.57 38.74
CA TRP A 98 13.38 26.09 37.53
C TRP A 98 13.70 24.63 37.10
N ARG A 99 14.89 24.12 37.46
CA ARG A 99 15.31 22.75 37.20
C ARG A 99 14.51 21.68 37.96
N LEU A 100 14.09 21.97 39.20
CA LEU A 100 13.22 21.05 39.94
C LEU A 100 11.80 21.02 39.35
N ILE A 101 11.30 22.16 38.92
CA ILE A 101 10.00 22.25 38.25
C ILE A 101 10.02 21.43 36.96
N SER A 102 11.10 21.55 36.17
CA SER A 102 11.28 20.74 34.95
C SER A 102 11.34 19.25 35.26
N LEU A 103 12.04 18.82 36.29
CA LEU A 103 12.15 17.42 36.68
C LEU A 103 10.80 16.86 37.13
N VAL A 104 10.04 17.62 37.92
CA VAL A 104 8.68 17.24 38.32
C VAL A 104 7.76 17.15 37.10
N MET A 105 7.83 18.10 36.18
CA MET A 105 7.05 18.06 34.94
C MET A 105 7.38 16.83 34.09
N VAL A 106 8.67 16.49 33.94
CA VAL A 106 9.09 15.28 33.22
C VAL A 106 8.61 14.02 33.92
N ALA A 107 8.68 13.97 35.26
CA ALA A 107 8.21 12.82 36.02
C ALA A 107 6.67 12.66 35.92
N LEU A 108 5.92 13.76 35.99
CA LEU A 108 4.46 13.72 35.78
C LEU A 108 4.07 13.31 34.37
N LEU A 109 4.77 13.84 33.35
CA LEU A 109 4.53 13.47 31.96
C LEU A 109 4.86 11.99 31.73
N GLY A 110 6.00 11.51 32.28
CA GLY A 110 6.37 10.09 32.22
C GLY A 110 5.35 9.19 32.88
N ALA A 111 4.86 9.57 34.08
CA ALA A 111 3.82 8.85 34.80
C ALA A 111 2.49 8.84 34.01
N ALA A 112 2.12 9.97 33.41
CA ALA A 112 0.92 10.09 32.59
C ALA A 112 1.02 9.20 31.32
N LEU A 113 2.16 9.22 30.63
CA LEU A 113 2.42 8.36 29.48
C LEU A 113 2.40 6.87 29.85
N TYR A 114 3.03 6.51 30.97
CA TYR A 114 3.01 5.14 31.48
C TYR A 114 1.58 4.69 31.81
N HIS A 115 0.80 5.53 32.45
CA HIS A 115 -0.59 5.24 32.78
C HIS A 115 -1.44 5.11 31.50
N LEU A 116 -1.25 6.01 30.53
CA LEU A 116 -1.93 5.96 29.25
C LEU A 116 -1.62 4.67 28.50
N TRP A 117 -0.34 4.24 28.50
CA TRP A 117 0.11 3.05 27.83
C TRP A 117 -0.47 1.76 28.41
N ASN A 118 -0.54 1.67 29.74
CA ASN A 118 -1.03 0.49 30.43
C ASN A 118 -2.53 0.51 30.75
N SER A 119 -3.24 1.59 30.39
CA SER A 119 -4.65 1.70 30.71
C SER A 119 -5.50 0.81 29.79
N PRO A 120 -6.31 -0.12 30.34
CA PRO A 120 -7.21 -0.97 29.56
C PRO A 120 -8.19 -0.17 28.67
N LYS A 121 -8.50 1.06 29.07
CA LYS A 121 -9.40 1.94 28.33
C LYS A 121 -8.92 2.27 26.92
N TYR A 122 -7.60 2.23 26.67
CA TYR A 122 -6.99 2.55 25.39
C TYR A 122 -6.41 1.32 24.71
N GLN A 123 -6.54 0.15 25.29
CA GLN A 123 -6.17 -1.12 24.67
C GLN A 123 -7.31 -1.63 23.81
N VAL A 124 -6.96 -2.18 22.65
CA VAL A 124 -7.94 -2.76 21.74
C VAL A 124 -8.40 -4.11 22.28
N ASP A 125 -9.69 -4.24 22.56
CA ASP A 125 -10.28 -5.51 22.97
C ASP A 125 -10.59 -6.38 21.76
N ASN A 126 -11.33 -5.82 20.80
CA ASN A 126 -11.74 -6.50 19.58
C ASN A 126 -11.72 -5.58 18.37
N VAL A 127 -11.38 -6.14 17.22
CA VAL A 127 -11.48 -5.46 15.94
C VAL A 127 -12.87 -5.74 15.35
N LYS A 128 -13.61 -4.70 15.04
CA LYS A 128 -14.89 -4.84 14.34
C LYS A 128 -14.63 -5.02 12.85
N VAL A 129 -14.81 -6.24 12.35
CA VAL A 129 -14.65 -6.55 10.94
C VAL A 129 -16.01 -6.54 10.26
N SER A 130 -16.12 -5.94 9.07
CA SER A 130 -17.34 -5.86 8.26
C SER A 130 -17.05 -6.15 6.80
N GLY A 131 -18.04 -6.65 6.06
CA GLY A 131 -17.92 -6.97 4.64
C GLY A 131 -17.41 -8.39 4.34
N LEU A 132 -17.23 -9.22 5.37
CA LEU A 132 -16.85 -10.62 5.22
C LEU A 132 -18.06 -11.45 4.76
N GLN A 133 -17.85 -12.40 3.84
CA GLN A 133 -18.85 -13.34 3.34
C GLN A 133 -18.41 -14.80 3.53
N ARG A 134 -17.15 -15.10 3.23
CA ARG A 134 -16.57 -16.44 3.25
C ARG A 134 -15.54 -16.62 4.38
N ILE A 135 -15.00 -15.53 4.88
CA ILE A 135 -13.97 -15.49 5.90
C ILE A 135 -14.59 -15.16 7.24
N SER A 136 -14.17 -15.82 8.31
CA SER A 136 -14.64 -15.50 9.65
C SER A 136 -13.90 -14.28 10.21
N SER A 137 -14.61 -13.47 11.01
CA SER A 137 -14.02 -12.33 11.73
C SER A 137 -12.88 -12.77 12.66
N ASP A 138 -13.00 -13.97 13.23
CA ASP A 138 -12.03 -14.49 14.19
C ASP A 138 -10.68 -14.81 13.53
N GLN A 139 -10.69 -15.27 12.27
CA GLN A 139 -9.46 -15.48 11.52
C GLN A 139 -8.72 -14.17 11.29
N VAL A 140 -9.44 -13.11 10.90
CA VAL A 140 -8.88 -11.77 10.69
C VAL A 140 -8.34 -11.20 12.00
N ASN A 141 -9.05 -11.38 13.12
CA ASN A 141 -8.62 -10.92 14.43
C ASN A 141 -7.37 -11.66 14.91
N THR A 142 -7.29 -12.96 14.68
CA THR A 142 -6.14 -13.79 15.05
C THR A 142 -4.89 -13.39 14.26
N ASP A 143 -5.06 -13.10 12.98
CA ASP A 143 -3.97 -12.72 12.09
C ASP A 143 -3.40 -11.32 12.42
N LEU A 144 -4.27 -10.38 12.70
CA LEU A 144 -3.87 -9.01 13.04
C LEU A 144 -3.12 -8.90 14.38
N GLN A 145 -3.42 -9.77 15.35
CA GLN A 145 -2.79 -9.82 16.69
C GLN A 145 -2.71 -8.47 17.40
N VAL A 146 -3.73 -7.61 17.23
CA VAL A 146 -3.76 -6.27 17.83
C VAL A 146 -4.47 -6.21 19.18
N ALA A 147 -5.06 -7.31 19.64
CA ALA A 147 -5.71 -7.39 20.96
C ALA A 147 -4.70 -7.05 22.06
N GLY A 148 -5.10 -6.21 23.01
CA GLY A 148 -4.25 -5.74 24.10
C GLY A 148 -3.22 -4.66 23.71
N GLN A 149 -3.10 -4.29 22.45
CA GLN A 149 -2.21 -3.20 22.05
C GLN A 149 -2.88 -1.83 22.24
N PRO A 150 -2.10 -0.79 22.63
CA PRO A 150 -2.65 0.56 22.75
C PRO A 150 -3.07 1.09 21.37
N VAL A 151 -4.28 1.65 21.28
CA VAL A 151 -4.86 2.13 20.02
C VAL A 151 -3.99 3.14 19.27
N PHE A 152 -3.23 3.96 20.00
CA PHE A 152 -2.36 4.99 19.41
C PHE A 152 -1.02 4.45 18.88
N SER A 153 -0.68 3.19 19.16
CA SER A 153 0.50 2.52 18.59
C SER A 153 0.20 1.84 17.26
N LEU A 154 -1.08 1.69 16.89
CA LEU A 154 -1.49 1.00 15.68
C LEU A 154 -1.27 1.85 14.44
N ASN A 155 -0.75 1.23 13.40
CA ASN A 155 -0.61 1.83 12.08
C ASN A 155 -1.65 1.24 11.11
N PRO A 156 -2.71 1.99 10.76
CA PRO A 156 -3.75 1.48 9.86
C PRO A 156 -3.23 1.08 8.48
N GLY A 157 -2.18 1.77 7.98
CA GLY A 157 -1.55 1.46 6.70
C GLY A 157 -0.86 0.10 6.72
N ALA A 158 -0.04 -0.15 7.75
CA ALA A 158 0.64 -1.44 7.91
C ALA A 158 -0.35 -2.59 8.09
N MET A 159 -1.39 -2.40 8.89
CA MET A 159 -2.46 -3.41 9.08
C MET A 159 -3.18 -3.73 7.76
N ARG A 160 -3.47 -2.71 6.96
CA ARG A 160 -4.08 -2.89 5.63
C ARG A 160 -3.17 -3.70 4.70
N GLU A 161 -1.89 -3.37 4.65
CA GLU A 161 -0.92 -4.08 3.81
C GLU A 161 -0.75 -5.53 4.26
N GLN A 162 -0.68 -5.77 5.56
CA GLN A 162 -0.64 -7.11 6.14
C GLN A 162 -1.85 -7.93 5.71
N LEU A 163 -3.07 -7.43 5.92
CA LEU A 163 -4.30 -8.12 5.54
C LEU A 163 -4.40 -8.41 4.05
N LEU A 164 -3.97 -7.50 3.18
CA LEU A 164 -3.96 -7.72 1.73
C LEU A 164 -2.93 -8.76 1.29
N LYS A 165 -1.86 -8.93 2.06
CA LYS A 165 -0.82 -9.93 1.82
C LYS A 165 -1.25 -11.32 2.31
N ASP A 166 -1.81 -11.38 3.53
CA ASP A 166 -2.14 -12.64 4.20
C ASP A 166 -3.47 -13.23 3.70
N PHE A 167 -4.36 -12.36 3.15
CA PHE A 167 -5.64 -12.76 2.55
C PHE A 167 -5.75 -12.31 1.09
N PRO A 168 -5.23 -13.10 0.13
CA PRO A 168 -5.35 -12.80 -1.30
C PRO A 168 -6.80 -12.69 -1.80
N GLU A 169 -7.75 -13.30 -1.07
CA GLU A 169 -9.19 -13.22 -1.32
C GLU A 169 -9.77 -11.82 -1.06
N PHE A 170 -9.01 -10.91 -0.43
CA PHE A 170 -9.49 -9.55 -0.24
C PHE A 170 -9.22 -8.70 -1.49
N LYS A 171 -10.27 -8.10 -2.02
CA LYS A 171 -10.19 -7.13 -3.12
C LYS A 171 -9.70 -5.77 -2.59
N SER A 172 -10.24 -5.37 -1.45
CA SER A 172 -9.86 -4.12 -0.79
C SER A 172 -10.07 -4.22 0.71
N VAL A 173 -9.22 -3.51 1.46
CA VAL A 173 -9.28 -3.39 2.91
C VAL A 173 -9.17 -1.93 3.29
N ALA A 174 -10.06 -1.46 4.15
CA ALA A 174 -10.00 -0.16 4.78
C ALA A 174 -9.93 -0.34 6.30
N VAL A 175 -8.87 0.16 6.92
CA VAL A 175 -8.67 0.11 8.37
C VAL A 175 -8.87 1.49 8.95
N SER A 176 -9.72 1.59 9.96
CA SER A 176 -10.00 2.82 10.68
C SER A 176 -9.76 2.61 12.16
N VAL A 177 -8.96 3.49 12.75
CA VAL A 177 -8.63 3.48 14.18
C VAL A 177 -9.28 4.68 14.84
N GLY A 178 -10.12 4.42 15.84
CA GLY A 178 -10.90 5.43 16.54
C GLY A 178 -10.69 5.39 18.06
N TRP A 179 -10.83 6.54 18.68
CA TRP A 179 -10.75 6.68 20.12
C TRP A 179 -12.03 6.15 20.83
N PRO A 180 -11.90 5.61 22.04
CA PRO A 180 -10.68 5.38 22.82
C PRO A 180 -9.92 4.08 22.44
N ASN A 181 -10.61 3.02 21.95
CA ASN A 181 -10.07 1.67 21.70
C ASN A 181 -10.75 0.97 20.52
N LYS A 182 -11.32 1.72 19.58
CA LYS A 182 -12.08 1.17 18.46
C LYS A 182 -11.19 0.96 17.25
N VAL A 183 -11.16 -0.27 16.75
CA VAL A 183 -10.58 -0.58 15.45
C VAL A 183 -11.69 -1.15 14.57
N THR A 184 -11.87 -0.58 13.40
CA THR A 184 -12.85 -1.04 12.42
C THR A 184 -12.12 -1.38 11.13
N VAL A 185 -12.32 -2.60 10.66
CA VAL A 185 -11.79 -3.10 9.40
C VAL A 185 -12.97 -3.35 8.47
N THR A 186 -13.00 -2.68 7.35
CA THR A 186 -14.00 -2.89 6.30
C THR A 186 -13.31 -3.59 5.13
N VAL A 187 -13.80 -4.76 4.79
CA VAL A 187 -13.23 -5.63 3.76
C VAL A 187 -14.21 -5.76 2.61
N SER A 188 -13.70 -5.81 1.39
CA SER A 188 -14.42 -6.30 0.23
C SER A 188 -13.76 -7.60 -0.22
N GLU A 189 -14.45 -8.71 -0.10
CA GLU A 189 -13.97 -10.01 -0.57
C GLU A 189 -14.09 -10.14 -2.09
N ARG A 190 -13.15 -10.89 -2.71
CA ARG A 190 -13.25 -11.31 -4.11
C ARG A 190 -14.26 -12.43 -4.25
N LEU A 191 -15.19 -12.26 -5.16
CA LEU A 191 -16.16 -13.30 -5.49
C LEU A 191 -15.61 -14.12 -6.66
N PRO A 192 -15.37 -15.44 -6.48
CA PRO A 192 -14.96 -16.30 -7.56
C PRO A 192 -16.08 -16.45 -8.58
N VAL A 193 -15.75 -16.32 -9.85
CA VAL A 193 -16.71 -16.50 -10.96
C VAL A 193 -16.43 -17.76 -11.77
N LEU A 194 -15.22 -18.32 -11.65
CA LEU A 194 -14.85 -19.59 -12.27
C LEU A 194 -13.76 -20.30 -11.45
N THR A 195 -13.61 -21.60 -11.72
CA THR A 195 -12.56 -22.44 -11.15
C THR A 195 -11.60 -22.89 -12.25
N TRP A 196 -10.33 -22.62 -12.10
CA TRP A 196 -9.26 -23.10 -12.97
C TRP A 196 -8.60 -24.32 -12.33
N GLN A 197 -8.63 -25.45 -13.02
CA GLN A 197 -7.99 -26.70 -12.58
C GLN A 197 -6.82 -27.02 -13.49
N GLN A 198 -5.65 -27.20 -12.91
CA GLN A 198 -4.45 -27.61 -13.63
C GLN A 198 -3.59 -28.50 -12.74
N ASP A 199 -3.10 -29.61 -13.27
CA ASP A 199 -2.24 -30.57 -12.54
C ASP A 199 -2.80 -31.00 -11.18
N GLY A 200 -4.12 -31.22 -11.12
CA GLY A 200 -4.82 -31.62 -9.88
C GLY A 200 -5.00 -30.50 -8.85
N LYS A 201 -4.56 -29.29 -9.14
CA LYS A 201 -4.72 -28.12 -8.29
C LYS A 201 -5.84 -27.24 -8.83
N SER A 202 -6.60 -26.63 -7.91
CA SER A 202 -7.70 -25.72 -8.25
C SER A 202 -7.36 -24.31 -7.80
N LEU A 203 -7.68 -23.33 -8.63
CA LEU A 203 -7.64 -21.91 -8.31
C LEU A 203 -8.99 -21.29 -8.58
N PHE A 204 -9.43 -20.43 -7.71
CA PHE A 204 -10.56 -19.57 -7.96
C PHE A 204 -10.11 -18.31 -8.69
N VAL A 205 -10.90 -17.86 -9.63
CA VAL A 205 -10.64 -16.63 -10.39
C VAL A 205 -11.85 -15.72 -10.30
N ASP A 206 -11.60 -14.45 -9.99
CA ASP A 206 -12.62 -13.41 -9.94
C ASP A 206 -12.90 -12.79 -11.33
N ALA A 207 -13.86 -11.87 -11.39
CA ALA A 207 -14.23 -11.18 -12.62
C ALA A 207 -13.09 -10.28 -13.18
N ASP A 208 -12.16 -9.85 -12.33
CA ASP A 208 -11.00 -9.06 -12.73
C ASP A 208 -9.84 -9.94 -13.24
N GLY A 209 -10.02 -11.27 -13.22
CA GLY A 209 -9.00 -12.25 -13.64
C GLY A 209 -7.95 -12.56 -12.57
N ILE A 210 -8.15 -12.14 -11.34
CA ILE A 210 -7.23 -12.42 -10.23
C ILE A 210 -7.49 -13.83 -9.70
N ALA A 211 -6.44 -14.64 -9.65
CA ALA A 211 -6.50 -15.99 -9.10
C ALA A 211 -6.14 -16.01 -7.61
N PHE A 212 -6.84 -16.85 -6.85
CA PHE A 212 -6.56 -17.12 -5.43
C PHE A 212 -6.90 -18.57 -5.09
N ALA A 213 -6.27 -19.10 -4.05
CA ALA A 213 -6.46 -20.50 -3.67
C ALA A 213 -7.83 -20.71 -3.02
N PRO A 214 -8.54 -21.83 -3.32
CA PRO A 214 -9.71 -22.24 -2.56
C PRO A 214 -9.30 -22.62 -1.14
N ARG A 215 -10.20 -22.48 -0.19
CA ARG A 215 -9.98 -22.94 1.18
C ARG A 215 -10.11 -24.44 1.29
N ALA A 216 -9.53 -25.00 2.35
CA ALA A 216 -9.60 -26.42 2.61
C ALA A 216 -11.08 -26.90 2.67
N GLY A 217 -11.42 -27.89 1.83
CA GLY A 217 -12.77 -28.44 1.74
C GLY A 217 -13.78 -27.64 0.93
N GLU A 218 -13.38 -26.53 0.31
CA GLU A 218 -14.25 -25.72 -0.54
C GLU A 218 -14.43 -26.37 -1.91
N LYS A 219 -15.69 -26.47 -2.35
CA LYS A 219 -16.02 -27.06 -3.65
C LYS A 219 -15.75 -26.05 -4.78
N PRO A 220 -15.46 -26.53 -6.01
CA PRO A 220 -15.36 -25.68 -7.17
C PRO A 220 -16.60 -24.79 -7.33
N LEU A 221 -16.38 -23.52 -7.64
CA LEU A 221 -17.43 -22.52 -7.84
C LEU A 221 -17.42 -22.06 -9.30
N GLY A 222 -18.62 -21.86 -9.87
CA GLY A 222 -18.77 -21.46 -11.27
C GLY A 222 -18.37 -22.57 -12.25
N PRO A 223 -18.13 -22.22 -13.53
CA PRO A 223 -17.63 -23.16 -14.51
C PRO A 223 -16.22 -23.61 -14.17
N VAL A 224 -15.97 -24.90 -14.35
CA VAL A 224 -14.65 -25.51 -14.14
C VAL A 224 -13.92 -25.61 -15.47
N ILE A 225 -12.73 -25.03 -15.53
CA ILE A 225 -11.83 -25.11 -16.68
C ILE A 225 -10.74 -26.11 -16.36
N GLN A 226 -10.65 -27.17 -17.18
CA GLN A 226 -9.58 -28.16 -17.11
C GLN A 226 -8.43 -27.71 -18.00
N ALA A 227 -7.36 -27.19 -17.43
CA ALA A 227 -6.22 -26.69 -18.16
C ALA A 227 -5.07 -27.68 -18.18
N SER A 228 -4.52 -27.94 -19.35
CA SER A 228 -3.28 -28.69 -19.54
C SER A 228 -2.03 -27.81 -19.45
N SER A 229 -2.21 -26.48 -19.48
CA SER A 229 -1.12 -25.52 -19.43
C SER A 229 -1.57 -24.22 -18.72
N ALA A 230 -0.59 -23.44 -18.27
CA ALA A 230 -0.85 -22.11 -17.73
C ALA A 230 -1.43 -21.18 -18.81
N PRO A 231 -2.34 -20.26 -18.45
CA PRO A 231 -2.87 -19.29 -19.41
C PRO A 231 -1.77 -18.37 -19.94
N PRO A 232 -2.00 -17.69 -21.08
CA PRO A 232 -1.03 -16.76 -21.63
C PRO A 232 -0.81 -15.63 -20.63
N VAL A 233 0.40 -15.52 -20.11
CA VAL A 233 0.76 -14.43 -19.20
C VAL A 233 0.69 -13.13 -19.99
N LEU A 234 -0.09 -12.18 -19.50
CA LEU A 234 -0.13 -10.83 -20.03
C LEU A 234 1.21 -10.14 -19.78
N LEU A 235 2.07 -10.20 -20.79
CA LEU A 235 3.35 -9.52 -20.78
C LEU A 235 3.11 -8.03 -21.04
N THR A 236 2.87 -7.28 -20.00
CA THR A 236 3.17 -5.85 -20.04
C THR A 236 4.68 -5.70 -19.85
N GLY A 237 5.43 -5.84 -20.95
CA GLY A 237 6.80 -5.34 -21.04
C GLY A 237 7.94 -6.16 -20.44
N GLN A 238 7.76 -7.42 -20.02
CA GLN A 238 8.90 -8.28 -19.64
C GLN A 238 8.72 -9.72 -20.10
N GLN A 239 9.79 -10.24 -20.69
CA GLN A 239 9.96 -11.60 -21.18
C GLN A 239 9.42 -12.65 -20.19
N PRO A 240 8.75 -13.74 -20.67
CA PRO A 240 8.18 -14.73 -19.78
C PRO A 240 9.31 -15.47 -19.05
N ALA A 241 9.51 -15.15 -17.79
CA ALA A 241 10.07 -16.15 -16.91
C ALA A 241 9.06 -17.31 -16.90
N GLN A 242 9.51 -18.52 -17.22
CA GLN A 242 8.73 -19.75 -17.10
C GLN A 242 8.44 -19.96 -15.60
N THR A 243 7.49 -19.21 -15.07
CA THR A 243 7.04 -19.36 -13.70
C THR A 243 6.04 -20.50 -13.71
N ASN A 244 6.50 -21.68 -13.33
CA ASN A 244 5.65 -22.85 -13.17
C ASN A 244 4.48 -22.50 -12.23
N LEU A 245 3.31 -23.13 -12.46
CA LEU A 245 2.16 -23.02 -11.56
C LEU A 245 2.54 -23.28 -10.10
N GLN A 246 3.54 -24.14 -9.87
CA GLN A 246 4.12 -24.42 -8.57
C GLN A 246 4.72 -23.20 -7.89
N ASP A 247 5.41 -22.34 -8.63
CA ASP A 247 6.03 -21.12 -8.07
C ASP A 247 4.98 -20.05 -7.75
N GLN A 248 3.92 -19.97 -8.55
CA GLN A 248 2.81 -19.05 -8.30
C GLN A 248 1.91 -19.54 -7.16
N LEU A 249 1.63 -20.85 -7.08
CA LEU A 249 0.93 -21.44 -5.95
C LEU A 249 1.76 -21.39 -4.67
N ALA A 250 3.06 -21.58 -4.76
CA ALA A 250 3.96 -21.40 -3.62
C ALA A 250 3.98 -19.93 -3.16
N ALA A 251 3.94 -18.97 -4.08
CA ALA A 251 3.85 -17.55 -3.75
C ALA A 251 2.50 -17.15 -3.13
N ILE A 252 1.43 -17.84 -3.51
CA ILE A 252 0.08 -17.61 -2.98
C ILE A 252 -0.13 -18.35 -1.64
N THR A 253 0.45 -19.57 -1.51
CA THR A 253 0.23 -20.44 -0.33
C THR A 253 1.27 -20.24 0.77
N GLN A 254 2.49 -19.82 0.40
CA GLN A 254 3.53 -19.45 1.36
C GLN A 254 3.49 -17.93 1.50
N GLY A 255 2.76 -17.46 2.48
CA GLY A 255 2.88 -16.09 2.96
C GLY A 255 4.35 -15.78 3.24
N SER A 256 5.03 -15.31 2.21
CA SER A 256 6.38 -14.76 2.11
C SER A 256 7.20 -14.77 3.41
N THR A 257 8.02 -15.77 3.57
CA THR A 257 9.26 -15.63 4.33
C THR A 257 10.42 -15.47 3.34
N GLY A 258 10.91 -14.26 3.24
CA GLY A 258 12.25 -13.84 2.89
C GLY A 258 12.89 -14.37 1.61
N GLY A 259 13.14 -13.45 0.67
CA GLY A 259 14.05 -13.67 -0.46
C GLY A 259 14.23 -12.40 -1.29
N GLN A 260 15.27 -11.68 -0.99
CA GLN A 260 15.97 -10.62 -1.74
C GLN A 260 15.20 -9.89 -2.85
N ALA A 261 14.79 -8.70 -2.49
CA ALA A 261 14.28 -7.67 -3.39
C ALA A 261 15.41 -7.10 -4.25
N ALA A 262 15.26 -7.18 -5.55
CA ALA A 262 15.87 -6.21 -6.45
C ALA A 262 15.18 -4.85 -6.21
N GLN A 263 15.99 -3.86 -5.80
CA GLN A 263 15.57 -2.48 -5.58
C GLN A 263 15.03 -1.86 -6.87
N ALA A 264 13.79 -1.45 -6.87
CA ALA A 264 13.29 -0.36 -7.70
C ALA A 264 12.01 0.22 -7.08
N GLY A 265 12.14 1.41 -6.56
CA GLY A 265 11.16 2.50 -6.51
C GLY A 265 9.74 2.24 -6.01
N ALA A 266 9.41 2.90 -4.87
CA ALA A 266 8.09 3.26 -4.38
C ALA A 266 7.09 2.11 -4.11
N SER A 267 6.91 1.85 -2.84
CA SER A 267 5.98 0.91 -2.20
C SER A 267 4.52 1.13 -2.60
N GLN A 268 4.13 0.55 -3.73
CA GLN A 268 2.74 0.10 -3.87
C GLN A 268 2.70 -1.35 -3.38
N PRO A 269 1.69 -1.75 -2.56
CA PRO A 269 1.47 -3.15 -2.24
C PRO A 269 1.46 -3.91 -3.56
N ALA A 270 2.18 -5.03 -3.62
CA ALA A 270 2.28 -5.85 -4.82
C ALA A 270 0.86 -6.20 -5.25
N ALA A 271 0.30 -5.42 -6.17
CA ALA A 271 -1.02 -5.66 -6.72
C ALA A 271 -0.97 -7.08 -7.29
N LEU A 272 -1.85 -7.95 -6.81
CA LEU A 272 -1.98 -9.30 -7.34
C LEU A 272 -2.10 -9.17 -8.85
N ARG A 273 -1.17 -9.78 -9.57
CA ARG A 273 -1.18 -9.71 -11.04
C ARG A 273 -2.36 -10.53 -11.54
N PRO A 274 -3.12 -10.04 -12.52
CA PRO A 274 -4.19 -10.83 -13.10
C PRO A 274 -3.63 -12.10 -13.73
N TRP A 275 -4.23 -13.23 -13.36
CA TRP A 275 -3.94 -14.56 -13.91
C TRP A 275 -4.53 -14.72 -15.30
N LEU A 276 -5.75 -14.19 -15.49
CA LEU A 276 -6.47 -14.14 -16.76
C LEU A 276 -6.77 -12.69 -17.13
N THR A 277 -6.94 -12.41 -18.42
CA THR A 277 -7.51 -11.13 -18.81
C THR A 277 -9.00 -11.07 -18.45
N PRO A 278 -9.56 -9.92 -18.11
CA PRO A 278 -11.02 -9.78 -17.95
C PRO A 278 -11.82 -10.20 -19.18
N GLN A 279 -11.24 -10.00 -20.38
CA GLN A 279 -11.83 -10.48 -21.64
C GLN A 279 -11.90 -12.01 -21.68
N MET A 280 -10.83 -12.68 -21.28
CA MET A 280 -10.79 -14.14 -21.23
C MET A 280 -11.79 -14.68 -20.19
N VAL A 281 -11.91 -14.06 -19.02
CA VAL A 281 -12.92 -14.41 -18.02
C VAL A 281 -14.33 -14.28 -18.62
N THR A 282 -14.61 -13.16 -19.27
CA THR A 282 -15.91 -12.92 -19.94
C THR A 282 -16.17 -13.95 -21.05
N GLY A 283 -15.14 -14.27 -21.85
CA GLY A 283 -15.19 -15.31 -22.87
C GLY A 283 -15.52 -16.68 -22.30
N ILE A 284 -14.85 -17.09 -21.23
CA ILE A 284 -15.09 -18.35 -20.50
C ILE A 284 -16.54 -18.42 -19.99
N LEU A 285 -17.01 -17.34 -19.36
CA LEU A 285 -18.37 -17.29 -18.83
C LEU A 285 -19.42 -17.35 -19.96
N THR A 286 -19.14 -16.77 -21.12
CA THR A 286 -20.01 -16.83 -22.30
C THR A 286 -20.00 -18.23 -22.89
N LEU A 287 -18.82 -18.85 -22.99
CA LEU A 287 -18.64 -20.22 -23.44
C LEU A 287 -19.40 -21.20 -22.54
N ALA A 288 -19.24 -21.06 -21.22
CA ALA A 288 -19.88 -21.92 -20.22
C ALA A 288 -21.41 -21.89 -20.26
N LYS A 289 -22.02 -20.75 -20.62
CA LYS A 289 -23.48 -20.63 -20.76
C LYS A 289 -24.03 -21.43 -21.94
N GLN A 290 -23.20 -21.71 -22.93
CA GLN A 290 -23.63 -22.38 -24.18
C GLN A 290 -23.02 -23.78 -24.33
N ALA A 291 -22.12 -24.16 -23.43
CA ALA A 291 -21.54 -25.50 -23.40
C ALA A 291 -22.65 -26.57 -23.22
N PRO A 292 -22.58 -27.69 -23.91
CA PRO A 292 -23.50 -28.79 -23.70
C PRO A 292 -23.45 -29.25 -22.24
N LYS A 293 -24.60 -29.70 -21.71
CA LYS A 293 -24.69 -30.16 -20.31
C LYS A 293 -23.76 -31.35 -20.08
N GLY A 294 -22.96 -31.27 -19.04
CA GLY A 294 -21.99 -32.33 -18.69
C GLY A 294 -20.65 -32.23 -19.38
N THR A 295 -20.45 -31.24 -20.25
CA THR A 295 -19.18 -31.02 -20.95
C THR A 295 -18.25 -30.17 -20.09
N SER A 296 -16.98 -30.58 -19.98
CA SER A 296 -15.93 -29.80 -19.32
C SER A 296 -15.33 -28.84 -20.32
N ILE A 297 -15.17 -27.58 -19.92
CA ILE A 297 -14.37 -26.61 -20.70
C ILE A 297 -12.89 -26.95 -20.47
N VAL A 298 -12.16 -27.05 -21.57
CA VAL A 298 -10.73 -27.32 -21.55
C VAL A 298 -9.94 -26.08 -22.01
N TYR A 299 -8.71 -26.02 -21.57
CA TYR A 299 -7.76 -25.02 -22.05
C TYR A 299 -6.42 -25.67 -22.29
N ASP A 300 -5.86 -25.42 -23.46
CA ASP A 300 -4.47 -25.74 -23.79
C ASP A 300 -3.77 -24.51 -24.40
N ARG A 301 -2.43 -24.56 -24.41
CA ARG A 301 -1.63 -23.44 -24.93
C ARG A 301 -1.70 -23.29 -26.45
N GLN A 302 -1.98 -24.37 -27.15
CA GLN A 302 -1.94 -24.42 -28.60
C GLN A 302 -3.24 -23.90 -29.21
N HIS A 303 -4.38 -24.35 -28.68
CA HIS A 303 -5.71 -24.09 -29.23
C HIS A 303 -6.56 -23.14 -28.32
N GLY A 304 -6.06 -22.79 -27.14
CA GLY A 304 -6.78 -21.95 -26.20
C GLY A 304 -7.95 -22.66 -25.53
N LEU A 305 -9.09 -21.97 -25.47
CA LEU A 305 -10.33 -22.49 -24.89
C LEU A 305 -11.03 -23.44 -25.85
N GLY A 306 -11.60 -24.50 -25.29
CA GLY A 306 -12.34 -25.47 -26.06
C GLY A 306 -13.30 -26.29 -25.18
N TRP A 307 -13.99 -27.19 -25.80
CA TRP A 307 -14.72 -28.27 -25.14
C TRP A 307 -14.75 -29.53 -26.01
N LYS A 308 -15.18 -30.65 -25.45
CA LYS A 308 -15.52 -31.84 -26.20
C LYS A 308 -17.02 -31.86 -26.43
N ASP A 309 -17.48 -31.85 -27.70
CA ASP A 309 -18.92 -31.91 -28.04
C ASP A 309 -19.51 -33.25 -27.63
N ALA A 310 -20.84 -33.25 -27.47
CA ALA A 310 -21.62 -34.47 -27.21
C ALA A 310 -21.50 -35.50 -28.37
N GLY A 311 -21.20 -35.05 -29.57
CA GLY A 311 -20.93 -35.89 -30.74
C GLY A 311 -19.53 -36.53 -30.73
N GLY A 312 -18.69 -36.22 -29.77
CA GLY A 312 -17.39 -36.85 -29.53
C GLY A 312 -16.16 -36.14 -30.12
N TRP A 313 -16.35 -35.09 -30.92
CA TRP A 313 -15.26 -34.28 -31.43
C TRP A 313 -14.81 -33.16 -30.53
N ASN A 314 -13.66 -32.57 -30.79
CA ASN A 314 -13.13 -31.44 -30.03
C ASN A 314 -13.44 -30.12 -30.74
N ASP A 315 -13.82 -29.10 -29.96
CA ASP A 315 -14.10 -27.78 -30.47
C ASP A 315 -13.13 -26.76 -29.82
N TYR A 316 -12.54 -25.91 -30.66
CA TYR A 316 -11.54 -24.94 -30.26
C TYR A 316 -11.99 -23.53 -30.58
N PHE A 317 -11.95 -22.65 -29.56
CA PHE A 317 -12.40 -21.26 -29.64
C PHE A 317 -11.28 -20.25 -29.43
N GLY A 318 -10.05 -20.72 -29.13
CA GLY A 318 -8.88 -19.85 -28.97
C GLY A 318 -8.93 -19.02 -27.69
N ASP A 319 -8.60 -17.75 -27.85
CA ASP A 319 -8.67 -16.77 -26.76
C ASP A 319 -10.13 -16.40 -26.42
N GLY A 320 -10.34 -15.67 -25.32
CA GLY A 320 -11.68 -15.26 -24.92
C GLY A 320 -12.31 -14.13 -25.72
N GLN A 321 -11.65 -13.64 -26.79
CA GLN A 321 -12.14 -12.53 -27.60
C GLN A 321 -13.26 -12.99 -28.54
N ASP A 322 -14.22 -12.12 -28.80
CA ASP A 322 -15.34 -12.33 -29.73
C ASP A 322 -16.10 -13.65 -29.55
N MET A 323 -16.13 -14.18 -28.32
CA MET A 323 -16.67 -15.49 -28.00
C MET A 323 -18.12 -15.67 -28.49
N ALA A 324 -18.95 -14.64 -28.37
CA ALA A 324 -20.34 -14.70 -28.84
C ALA A 324 -20.42 -14.92 -30.36
N MET A 325 -19.54 -14.27 -31.14
CA MET A 325 -19.46 -14.42 -32.58
C MET A 325 -18.90 -15.79 -32.95
N LYS A 326 -17.85 -16.25 -32.31
CA LYS A 326 -17.27 -17.58 -32.47
C LYS A 326 -18.31 -18.68 -32.26
N LEU A 327 -19.12 -18.56 -31.21
CA LEU A 327 -20.20 -19.50 -30.93
C LEU A 327 -21.32 -19.50 -31.98
N ASN A 328 -21.63 -18.36 -32.59
CA ASN A 328 -22.60 -18.30 -33.67
C ASN A 328 -22.05 -18.99 -34.96
N VAL A 329 -20.77 -18.75 -35.29
CA VAL A 329 -20.10 -19.41 -36.39
C VAL A 329 -20.02 -20.93 -36.17
N TYR A 330 -19.64 -21.35 -34.95
CA TYR A 330 -19.63 -22.74 -34.55
C TYR A 330 -21.00 -23.42 -34.76
N LYS A 331 -22.08 -22.80 -34.30
CA LYS A 331 -23.44 -23.34 -34.46
C LYS A 331 -23.82 -23.51 -35.95
N ALA A 332 -23.46 -22.55 -36.79
CA ALA A 332 -23.72 -22.63 -38.21
C ALA A 332 -22.95 -23.80 -38.84
N ILE A 333 -21.68 -23.98 -38.50
CA ILE A 333 -20.87 -25.10 -38.97
C ILE A 333 -21.48 -26.45 -38.53
N VAL A 334 -21.77 -26.58 -37.25
CA VAL A 334 -22.38 -27.83 -36.71
C VAL A 334 -23.72 -28.12 -37.36
N GLN A 335 -24.55 -27.11 -37.67
CA GLN A 335 -25.81 -27.30 -38.37
C GLN A 335 -25.58 -27.76 -39.80
N GLN A 336 -24.62 -27.21 -40.50
CA GLN A 336 -24.25 -27.63 -41.87
C GLN A 336 -23.74 -29.07 -41.86
N LEU A 337 -22.76 -29.41 -41.01
CA LEU A 337 -22.20 -30.75 -40.92
C LEU A 337 -23.28 -31.83 -40.63
N LYS A 338 -24.22 -31.49 -39.75
CA LYS A 338 -25.38 -32.36 -39.46
C LYS A 338 -26.29 -32.55 -40.68
N SER A 339 -26.47 -31.51 -41.50
CA SER A 339 -27.28 -31.63 -42.71
C SER A 339 -26.62 -32.47 -43.81
N GLU A 340 -25.31 -32.56 -43.77
CA GLU A 340 -24.47 -33.31 -44.71
C GLU A 340 -24.09 -34.70 -44.17
N ASP A 341 -24.55 -35.05 -42.96
CA ASP A 341 -24.22 -36.30 -42.24
C ASP A 341 -22.72 -36.54 -42.09
N ILE A 342 -21.98 -35.42 -41.89
CA ILE A 342 -20.54 -35.42 -41.72
C ILE A 342 -20.18 -35.34 -40.23
N THR A 343 -19.36 -36.28 -39.76
CA THR A 343 -18.82 -36.26 -38.40
C THR A 343 -17.40 -35.74 -38.43
N PRO A 344 -17.14 -34.57 -37.87
CA PRO A 344 -15.76 -34.02 -37.81
C PRO A 344 -14.96 -34.69 -36.68
N ASP A 345 -13.65 -34.64 -36.81
CA ASP A 345 -12.70 -34.98 -35.74
C ASP A 345 -12.52 -33.80 -34.76
N PHE A 346 -12.43 -32.61 -35.32
CA PHE A 346 -12.48 -31.37 -34.57
C PHE A 346 -13.03 -30.21 -35.41
N ILE A 347 -13.50 -29.16 -34.71
CA ILE A 347 -13.91 -27.89 -35.32
C ILE A 347 -13.10 -26.78 -34.64
N SER A 348 -12.42 -25.95 -35.44
CA SER A 348 -11.69 -24.77 -34.93
C SER A 348 -12.38 -23.48 -35.38
N VAL A 349 -12.76 -22.68 -34.39
CA VAL A 349 -13.30 -21.34 -34.57
C VAL A 349 -12.40 -20.33 -33.79
N GLU A 350 -11.12 -20.64 -33.67
CA GLU A 350 -10.16 -19.77 -33.02
C GLU A 350 -10.12 -18.38 -33.69
N TYR A 351 -10.27 -18.36 -35.02
CA TYR A 351 -10.36 -17.14 -35.81
C TYR A 351 -11.73 -17.07 -36.50
N VAL A 352 -12.52 -16.04 -36.16
CA VAL A 352 -13.88 -15.86 -36.71
C VAL A 352 -13.92 -15.84 -38.24
N HIS A 353 -12.87 -15.28 -38.86
CA HIS A 353 -12.78 -15.11 -40.32
C HIS A 353 -12.17 -16.30 -41.06
N ALA A 354 -11.64 -17.28 -40.33
CA ALA A 354 -11.02 -18.48 -40.91
C ALA A 354 -11.37 -19.73 -40.07
N PRO A 355 -12.66 -20.04 -39.89
CA PRO A 355 -13.06 -21.28 -39.22
C PRO A 355 -12.75 -22.47 -40.14
N TYR A 356 -12.37 -23.61 -39.56
CA TYR A 356 -12.14 -24.85 -40.29
C TYR A 356 -12.50 -26.07 -39.44
N TYR A 357 -12.73 -27.16 -40.09
CA TYR A 357 -12.97 -28.46 -39.45
C TYR A 357 -12.12 -29.52 -40.15
N HIS A 358 -11.88 -30.60 -39.47
CA HIS A 358 -11.18 -31.77 -39.98
C HIS A 358 -12.08 -33.00 -39.86
N THR A 359 -12.07 -33.82 -40.90
CA THR A 359 -12.79 -35.11 -40.95
C THR A 359 -11.79 -36.22 -41.08
N GLN A 360 -11.98 -37.33 -40.37
CA GLN A 360 -11.20 -38.54 -40.64
C GLN A 360 -11.57 -39.07 -42.03
N GLN A 361 -10.60 -39.22 -42.92
CA GLN A 361 -10.76 -39.91 -44.18
C GLN A 361 -10.78 -41.41 -43.99
#